data_c00f52d49fb29f1dc861ae97aa723297
#
_entry.id   c00f52d49fb29f1dc861ae97aa723297
#
_cell.length_a   1.000
_cell.length_b   1.000
_cell.length_c   1.000
_cell.angle_alpha   90.00
_cell.angle_beta   90.00
_cell.angle_gamma   90.00
#
_symmetry.space_group_name_H-M   'P 1'
#
loop_
_entity.id
_entity.type
_entity.pdbx_description
1 polymer ?
#
loop_
_entity_poly.entity_id
_entity_poly.type
_entity_poly.pdbx_seq_one_letter_code
_entity_poly.pdbx_strand_id
1 'polypeptide(L)' 'MNLEDYVKNPLWAVLVETVHAIIMYPHHKSYIRDIMLHDKPDLQPQDLTAKLGIPLGEALVIIFELQVEDKSTS' A
#
# COMPACT_ATOMS: atom_id res chain seq x y z
N MET A 1 -8.54 9.44 -7.29
CA MET A 1 -7.92 9.36 -5.94
C MET A 1 -6.44 9.61 -6.06
N ASN A 2 -5.93 10.54 -5.29
CA ASN A 2 -4.51 10.90 -5.33
C ASN A 2 -3.85 10.48 -4.01
N LEU A 3 -2.85 9.61 -4.09
CA LEU A 3 -2.15 9.13 -2.91
C LEU A 3 -1.53 10.26 -2.09
N GLU A 4 -1.01 11.30 -2.76
CA GLU A 4 -0.41 12.44 -2.07
C GLU A 4 -1.37 13.14 -1.11
N ASP A 5 -2.65 13.20 -1.48
CA ASP A 5 -3.66 13.84 -0.62
C ASP A 5 -3.81 13.09 0.70
N TYR A 6 -3.71 11.77 0.67
CA TYR A 6 -3.79 10.96 1.88
C TYR A 6 -2.53 11.10 2.72
N VAL A 7 -1.36 11.08 2.08
CA VAL A 7 -0.10 11.19 2.80
C VAL A 7 0.06 12.53 3.52
N LYS A 8 -0.50 13.59 2.96
CA LYS A 8 -0.47 14.93 3.57
C LYS A 8 -1.45 15.08 4.73
N ASN A 9 -2.39 14.17 4.87
CA ASN A 9 -3.38 14.24 5.94
C ASN A 9 -2.69 14.03 7.29
N PRO A 10 -3.00 14.85 8.33
CA PRO A 10 -2.39 14.70 9.64
C PRO A 10 -2.61 13.33 10.28
N LEU A 11 -3.66 12.62 9.87
CA LEU A 11 -3.96 11.29 10.40
C LEU A 11 -3.23 10.17 9.67
N TRP A 12 -2.41 10.50 8.66
CA TRP A 12 -1.68 9.48 7.90
C TRP A 12 -0.79 8.62 8.80
N ALA A 13 -0.09 9.24 9.75
CA ALA A 13 0.77 8.51 10.66
C ALA A 13 -0.01 7.51 11.53
N VAL A 14 -1.22 7.91 11.94
CA VAL A 14 -2.10 7.01 12.70
C VAL A 14 -2.54 5.83 11.83
N LEU A 15 -2.87 6.10 10.57
CA LEU A 15 -3.25 5.04 9.64
C LEU A 15 -2.09 4.05 9.44
N VAL A 16 -0.89 4.54 9.23
CA VAL A 16 0.28 3.69 9.05
C VAL A 16 0.50 2.80 10.27
N GLU A 17 0.43 3.38 11.45
CA GLU A 17 0.60 2.62 12.69
C GLU A 17 -0.47 1.52 12.82
N THR A 18 -1.72 1.86 12.51
CA THR A 18 -2.83 0.91 12.57
C THR A 18 -2.63 -0.22 11.58
N VAL A 19 -2.24 0.09 10.36
CA VAL A 19 -2.03 -0.90 9.32
C VAL A 19 -0.88 -1.84 9.69
N HIS A 20 0.19 -1.30 10.25
CA HIS A 20 1.34 -2.13 10.65
C HIS A 20 0.99 -3.11 11.77
N ALA A 21 -0.08 -2.84 12.52
CA ALA A 21 -0.53 -3.74 13.58
C ALA A 21 -1.38 -4.89 13.06
N ILE A 22 -1.79 -4.87 11.80
CA ILE A 22 -2.57 -5.96 11.21
C ILE A 22 -1.66 -7.17 10.98
N ILE A 23 -2.07 -8.32 11.52
CA ILE A 23 -1.25 -9.53 11.47
C ILE A 23 -0.90 -9.93 10.04
N MET A 24 -1.84 -9.82 9.12
CA MET A 24 -1.64 -10.24 7.72
C MET A 24 -0.95 -9.19 6.85
N TYR A 25 -0.67 -8.01 7.40
CA TYR A 25 -0.07 -6.93 6.61
C TYR A 25 1.24 -7.35 5.91
N PRO A 26 2.21 -8.00 6.58
CA PRO A 26 3.44 -8.38 5.90
C PRO A 26 3.21 -9.34 4.73
N HIS A 27 2.26 -10.25 4.87
CA HIS A 27 1.91 -11.17 3.79
C HIS A 27 1.27 -10.43 2.62
N HIS A 28 0.35 -9.53 2.91
CA HIS A 28 -0.31 -8.73 1.87
C HIS A 28 0.70 -7.87 1.13
N LYS A 29 1.59 -7.23 1.86
CA LYS A 29 2.62 -6.38 1.25
C LYS A 29 3.54 -7.18 0.35
N SER A 30 3.99 -8.34 0.78
CA SER A 30 4.87 -9.20 0.01
C SER A 30 4.19 -9.68 -1.28
N TYR A 31 2.94 -10.11 -1.18
CA TYR A 31 2.17 -10.59 -2.33
C TYR A 31 1.97 -9.47 -3.36
N ILE A 32 1.61 -8.28 -2.88
CA ILE A 32 1.38 -7.13 -3.76
C ILE A 32 2.69 -6.68 -4.41
N ARG A 33 3.80 -6.74 -3.67
CA ARG A 33 5.11 -6.43 -4.25
C ARG A 33 5.39 -7.33 -5.44
N ASP A 34 5.12 -8.63 -5.31
CA ASP A 34 5.36 -9.57 -6.40
C ASP A 34 4.51 -9.26 -7.61
N ILE A 35 3.22 -8.93 -7.39
CA ILE A 35 2.32 -8.56 -8.49
C ILE A 35 2.84 -7.32 -9.22
N MET A 36 3.23 -6.30 -8.47
CA MET A 36 3.69 -5.04 -9.06
C MET A 36 4.99 -5.21 -9.84
N LEU A 37 5.88 -6.07 -9.36
CA LEU A 37 7.15 -6.29 -10.03
C LEU A 37 7.01 -7.11 -11.31
N HIS A 38 6.06 -8.05 -11.34
CA HIS A 38 5.99 -9.01 -12.44
C HIS A 38 4.86 -8.75 -13.42
N ASP A 39 3.74 -8.19 -12.96
CA ASP A 39 2.55 -8.07 -13.80
C ASP A 39 2.03 -6.65 -13.98
N LYS A 40 1.89 -5.89 -12.90
CA LYS A 40 1.19 -4.60 -12.94
C LYS A 40 1.88 -3.55 -12.09
N PRO A 41 2.91 -2.89 -12.63
CA PRO A 41 3.63 -1.86 -11.86
C PRO A 41 2.79 -0.61 -11.56
N ASP A 42 1.67 -0.42 -12.23
CA ASP A 42 0.80 0.75 -12.07
C ASP A 42 -0.48 0.47 -11.28
N LEU A 43 -0.45 -0.57 -10.44
CA LEU A 43 -1.62 -0.91 -9.61
C LEU A 43 -2.04 0.27 -8.73
N GLN A 44 -3.35 0.46 -8.65
CA GLN A 44 -3.94 1.49 -7.81
C GLN A 44 -4.52 0.87 -6.54
N PRO A 45 -4.62 1.64 -5.43
CA PRO A 45 -5.16 1.09 -4.19
C PRO A 45 -6.57 0.50 -4.34
N GLN A 46 -7.42 1.12 -5.17
CA GLN A 46 -8.76 0.61 -5.39
C GLN A 46 -8.77 -0.78 -6.01
N ASP A 47 -7.78 -1.05 -6.87
CA ASP A 47 -7.67 -2.36 -7.51
C ASP A 47 -7.39 -3.45 -6.48
N LEU A 48 -6.55 -3.15 -5.51
CA LEU A 48 -6.20 -4.10 -4.45
C LEU A 48 -7.39 -4.39 -3.55
N THR A 49 -8.13 -3.35 -3.20
CA THR A 49 -9.33 -3.53 -2.39
C THR A 49 -10.34 -4.41 -3.10
N ALA A 50 -10.52 -4.19 -4.40
CA ALA A 50 -11.47 -4.97 -5.19
C ALA A 50 -11.03 -6.42 -5.37
N LYS A 51 -9.75 -6.66 -5.59
CA LYS A 51 -9.25 -8.01 -5.91
C LYS A 51 -8.97 -8.86 -4.68
N LEU A 52 -8.42 -8.25 -3.63
CA LEU A 52 -7.95 -8.99 -2.47
C LEU A 52 -8.89 -8.88 -1.27
N GLY A 53 -9.84 -7.97 -1.32
CA GLY A 53 -10.74 -7.77 -0.18
C GLY A 53 -10.09 -7.10 1.01
N ILE A 54 -8.96 -6.46 0.84
CA ILE A 54 -8.30 -5.75 1.93
C ILE A 54 -8.88 -4.35 2.08
N PRO A 55 -8.82 -3.76 3.28
CA PRO A 55 -9.30 -2.39 3.47
C PRO A 55 -8.53 -1.40 2.62
N LEU A 56 -9.21 -0.34 2.18
CA LEU A 56 -8.57 0.71 1.38
C LEU A 56 -7.37 1.32 2.11
N GLY A 57 -7.48 1.53 3.41
CA GLY A 57 -6.37 2.08 4.20
C GLY A 57 -5.12 1.23 4.14
N GLU A 58 -5.28 -0.08 4.22
CA GLU A 58 -4.15 -0.99 4.10
C GLU A 58 -3.55 -0.91 2.70
N ALA A 59 -4.39 -0.89 1.67
CA ALA A 59 -3.92 -0.78 0.29
C ALA A 59 -3.13 0.51 0.06
N LEU A 60 -3.60 1.63 0.61
CA LEU A 60 -2.91 2.91 0.49
C LEU A 60 -1.52 2.86 1.11
N VAL A 61 -1.41 2.30 2.31
CA VAL A 61 -0.14 2.21 3.01
C VAL A 61 0.83 1.31 2.26
N ILE A 62 0.36 0.16 1.79
CA ILE A 62 1.20 -0.79 1.06
C ILE A 62 1.75 -0.15 -0.21
N ILE A 63 0.89 0.46 -1.02
CA ILE A 63 1.32 1.09 -2.27
C ILE A 63 2.35 2.17 -1.99
N PHE A 64 2.07 3.02 -1.00
CA PHE A 64 3.00 4.10 -0.64
C PHE A 64 4.36 3.56 -0.24
N GLU A 65 4.38 2.54 0.64
CA GLU A 65 5.63 1.99 1.13
C GLU A 65 6.43 1.31 0.02
N LEU A 66 5.76 0.61 -0.87
CA LEU A 66 6.45 -0.03 -1.99
C LEU A 66 7.06 0.99 -2.93
N GLN A 67 6.38 2.11 -3.16
CA GLN A 67 6.91 3.19 -3.99
C GLN A 67 8.15 3.81 -3.36
N VAL A 68 8.13 4.03 -2.05
CA VAL A 68 9.27 4.60 -1.34
C VAL A 68 10.44 3.63 -1.32
N GLU A 69 10.19 2.35 -1.10
CA GLU A 69 11.23 1.33 -1.10
C GLU A 69 11.87 1.19 -2.47
N ASP A 70 11.09 1.26 -3.53
CA ASP A 70 11.60 1.19 -4.89
C ASP A 70 12.56 2.35 -5.17
N LYS A 71 12.20 3.56 -4.75
CA LYS A 71 13.05 4.74 -4.93
C LYS A 71 14.34 4.63 -4.12
N SER A 72 14.27 3.99 -2.95
CA SER A 72 15.43 3.84 -2.08
C SER A 72 16.45 2.87 -2.64
N THR A 73 16.03 1.93 -3.48
CA THR A 73 16.91 0.89 -4.02
C THR A 73 17.49 1.25 -5.38
N SER A 74 17.01 2.32 -5.97
CA SER A 74 17.53 2.77 -7.28
C SER A 74 18.73 3.76 -7.15
#